data_b0967c7b8afb951a37f1cc3f9481246d
#
_entry.id   b0967c7b8afb951a37f1cc3f9481246d
#
_cell.length_a   1.000
_cell.length_b   1.000
_cell.length_c   1.000
_cell.angle_alpha   90.00
_cell.angle_beta   90.00
_cell.angle_gamma   90.00
#
_symmetry.space_group_name_H-M   'P 1'
#
loop_
_entity.id
_entity.type
_entity.pdbx_description
1 polymer ?
#
loop_
_entity_poly.entity_id
_entity_poly.type
_entity_poly.pdbx_seq_one_letter_code
_entity_poly.pdbx_strand_id
1 'polypeptide(L)'
;MALAKWYKVDFHTHTPESRCFQDRNVTPRQWLAAAKDKGTNVVVVSDHNSVGWLKKIEEVKSEFENESFKVLYGIELCVSSNFTHFLIIFDDKMSVTEIEDAVVGHLGLLRKDWANTEINVSEDKLKTLCAELGEKIFVIPAHFAANKGLGKSTENAIKKYQEFIKFPAVEVRNDEDVREYNNKLNNKAINKAVLITGSDNPSDADSTKHSINGFGKMFTWVKLSTLSFEGLRQVFIDPEHRCINWLELQKIGIQFNPNETTYNYIKGIEFEGISHMTKMNMRFSPHLNCIIGGRGTGKSTIVDAINYGLCNEKDLSKCKLLDKTMTKDAKISTFFNFGIDKPYEIRVSKNGKMLVSEVKNDKGIVENPPEFKIDFYGQKEILI
;
A
#
# COMPACT_ATOMS: atom_id res chain seq x y z
N MET A 1 7.05 -7.63 12.94
CA MET A 1 6.32 -7.45 11.67
C MET A 1 5.72 -6.07 11.65
N ALA A 2 5.85 -5.34 10.57
CA ALA A 2 5.14 -4.07 10.40
C ALA A 2 3.64 -4.35 10.19
N LEU A 3 2.79 -3.56 10.83
CA LEU A 3 1.33 -3.63 10.63
C LEU A 3 0.99 -2.96 9.29
N ALA A 4 0.01 -3.52 8.58
CA ALA A 4 -0.50 -2.89 7.38
C ALA A 4 -1.15 -1.54 7.71
N LYS A 5 -0.75 -0.49 6.97
CA LYS A 5 -1.27 0.87 7.03
C LYS A 5 -1.69 1.32 5.65
N TRP A 6 -2.47 2.37 5.60
CA TRP A 6 -2.83 3.01 4.36
C TRP A 6 -1.77 4.05 3.98
N TYR A 7 -1.37 4.01 2.72
CA TYR A 7 -0.37 4.89 2.14
C TYR A 7 -0.91 5.52 0.85
N LYS A 8 -0.58 6.77 0.61
CA LYS A 8 -0.86 7.46 -0.65
C LYS A 8 0.15 7.02 -1.68
N VAL A 9 -0.32 6.37 -2.73
CA VAL A 9 0.50 5.93 -3.87
C VAL A 9 0.16 6.78 -5.08
N ASP A 10 1.16 7.41 -5.65
CA ASP A 10 1.07 8.09 -6.93
C ASP A 10 1.69 7.19 -8.00
N PHE A 11 0.81 6.56 -8.78
CA PHE A 11 1.20 5.56 -9.76
C PHE A 11 1.72 6.13 -11.07
N HIS A 12 1.51 7.44 -11.32
CA HIS A 12 1.83 8.07 -12.58
C HIS A 12 2.44 9.44 -12.36
N THR A 13 3.76 9.55 -12.53
CA THR A 13 4.47 10.81 -12.36
C THR A 13 5.61 10.95 -13.36
N HIS A 14 5.84 12.18 -13.80
CA HIS A 14 6.90 12.55 -14.72
C HIS A 14 8.00 13.34 -14.05
N THR A 15 9.19 13.25 -14.61
CA THR A 15 10.38 13.97 -14.18
C THR A 15 10.83 14.94 -15.28
N PRO A 16 11.85 15.77 -15.03
CA PRO A 16 12.48 16.58 -16.09
C PRO A 16 13.02 15.80 -17.30
N GLU A 17 13.05 14.48 -17.27
CA GLU A 17 13.37 13.66 -18.43
C GLU A 17 12.29 13.79 -19.51
N SER A 18 11.03 13.75 -19.13
CA SER A 18 9.90 13.95 -20.06
C SER A 18 9.95 15.33 -20.68
N ARG A 19 9.90 15.41 -22.03
CA ARG A 19 10.02 16.68 -22.78
C ARG A 19 8.95 17.71 -22.42
N CYS A 20 7.81 17.26 -21.98
CA CYS A 20 6.68 18.04 -21.52
C CYS A 20 6.80 18.54 -20.07
N PHE A 21 7.90 18.24 -19.36
CA PHE A 21 8.12 18.77 -18.02
C PHE A 21 8.47 20.26 -18.08
N GLN A 22 7.76 21.09 -17.28
CA GLN A 22 7.79 22.55 -17.40
C GLN A 22 9.17 23.14 -17.06
N ASP A 23 9.73 22.77 -15.89
CA ASP A 23 11.05 23.24 -15.46
C ASP A 23 12.06 22.09 -15.51
N ARG A 24 12.85 22.09 -16.56
CA ARG A 24 13.87 21.07 -16.80
C ARG A 24 15.08 21.17 -15.86
N ASN A 25 15.18 22.23 -15.04
CA ASN A 25 16.28 22.45 -14.08
C ASN A 25 15.97 21.84 -12.71
N VAL A 26 14.77 21.30 -12.50
CA VAL A 26 14.42 20.59 -11.25
C VAL A 26 15.39 19.44 -11.04
N THR A 27 16.04 19.43 -9.88
CA THR A 27 16.97 18.36 -9.49
C THR A 27 16.23 17.15 -8.91
N PRO A 28 16.83 15.94 -8.90
CA PRO A 28 16.23 14.76 -8.26
C PRO A 28 15.87 14.99 -6.79
N ARG A 29 16.69 15.69 -6.03
CA ARG A 29 16.37 16.06 -4.63
C ARG A 29 15.13 16.94 -4.52
N GLN A 30 15.01 17.96 -5.37
CA GLN A 30 13.83 18.84 -5.39
C GLN A 30 12.57 18.07 -5.77
N TRP A 31 12.66 17.16 -6.74
CA TRP A 31 11.55 16.33 -7.18
C TRP A 31 11.06 15.39 -6.07
N LEU A 32 11.99 14.68 -5.40
CA LEU A 32 11.66 13.78 -4.28
C LEU A 32 11.13 14.54 -3.07
N ALA A 33 11.73 15.69 -2.74
CA ALA A 33 11.25 16.56 -1.67
C ALA A 33 9.80 17.00 -1.94
N ALA A 34 9.51 17.49 -3.16
CA ALA A 34 8.16 17.92 -3.52
C ALA A 34 7.12 16.79 -3.43
N ALA A 35 7.43 15.58 -3.89
CA ALA A 35 6.54 14.42 -3.75
C ALA A 35 6.24 14.11 -2.28
N LYS A 36 7.28 14.10 -1.44
CA LYS A 36 7.17 13.82 0.00
C LYS A 36 6.42 14.93 0.75
N ASP A 37 6.69 16.20 0.46
CA ASP A 37 6.06 17.35 1.10
C ASP A 37 4.57 17.46 0.78
N LYS A 38 4.15 16.95 -0.39
CA LYS A 38 2.73 16.81 -0.76
C LYS A 38 2.06 15.58 -0.12
N GLY A 39 2.78 14.84 0.73
CA GLY A 39 2.26 13.71 1.49
C GLY A 39 2.12 12.42 0.70
N THR A 40 2.76 12.31 -0.47
CA THR A 40 2.88 11.04 -1.20
C THR A 40 3.79 10.08 -0.42
N ASN A 41 3.38 8.83 -0.27
CA ASN A 41 4.16 7.81 0.43
C ASN A 41 4.91 6.88 -0.54
N VAL A 42 4.31 6.58 -1.68
CA VAL A 42 4.95 5.84 -2.76
C VAL A 42 4.78 6.63 -4.05
N VAL A 43 5.87 6.92 -4.71
CA VAL A 43 5.88 7.60 -6.01
C VAL A 43 6.48 6.69 -7.07
N VAL A 44 5.81 6.57 -8.21
CA VAL A 44 6.31 5.82 -9.36
C VAL A 44 6.86 6.79 -10.38
N VAL A 45 8.15 6.68 -10.69
CA VAL A 45 8.77 7.43 -11.80
C VAL A 45 8.36 6.76 -13.11
N SER A 46 7.63 7.46 -13.98
CA SER A 46 7.07 6.88 -15.21
C SER A 46 7.17 7.84 -16.41
N ASP A 47 8.40 8.25 -16.74
CA ASP A 47 8.61 9.15 -17.87
C ASP A 47 8.21 8.53 -19.21
N HIS A 48 7.75 9.36 -20.14
CA HIS A 48 7.38 8.95 -21.49
C HIS A 48 8.56 8.28 -22.21
N ASN A 49 8.39 7.00 -22.58
CA ASN A 49 9.38 6.23 -23.34
C ASN A 49 10.82 6.38 -22.81
N SER A 50 11.00 6.61 -21.51
CA SER A 50 12.33 6.84 -20.94
C SER A 50 12.47 6.28 -19.54
N VAL A 51 13.66 5.78 -19.27
CA VAL A 51 14.15 5.41 -17.95
C VAL A 51 15.45 6.19 -17.59
N GLY A 52 15.74 7.23 -18.36
CA GLY A 52 17.01 7.98 -18.27
C GLY A 52 17.22 8.73 -16.96
N TRP A 53 16.15 9.03 -16.26
CA TRP A 53 16.25 9.74 -14.97
C TRP A 53 16.37 8.82 -13.76
N LEU A 54 16.11 7.51 -13.93
CA LEU A 54 16.16 6.54 -12.83
C LEU A 54 17.52 6.51 -12.14
N LYS A 55 18.61 6.62 -12.91
CA LYS A 55 19.97 6.65 -12.39
C LYS A 55 20.23 7.85 -11.48
N LYS A 56 19.71 9.02 -11.86
CA LYS A 56 19.83 10.25 -11.07
C LYS A 56 19.00 10.16 -9.77
N ILE A 57 17.83 9.51 -9.82
CA ILE A 57 17.02 9.21 -8.63
C ILE A 57 17.76 8.23 -7.72
N GLU A 58 18.34 7.14 -8.29
CA GLU A 58 19.07 6.12 -7.53
C GLU A 58 20.17 6.71 -6.67
N GLU A 59 20.91 7.73 -7.19
CA GLU A 59 22.01 8.38 -6.49
C GLU A 59 21.57 9.13 -5.21
N VAL A 60 20.29 9.53 -5.12
CA VAL A 60 19.82 10.38 -4.03
C VAL A 60 18.65 9.80 -3.24
N LYS A 61 17.97 8.76 -3.73
CA LYS A 61 16.73 8.24 -3.11
C LYS A 61 16.92 7.77 -1.68
N SER A 62 18.11 7.24 -1.34
CA SER A 62 18.42 6.79 0.02
C SER A 62 18.36 7.89 1.09
N GLU A 63 18.44 9.16 0.68
CA GLU A 63 18.28 10.31 1.57
C GLU A 63 16.79 10.53 1.96
N PHE A 64 15.86 10.00 1.17
CA PHE A 64 14.42 10.22 1.30
C PHE A 64 13.65 8.96 1.73
N GLU A 65 14.07 7.80 1.25
CA GLU A 65 13.39 6.53 1.52
C GLU A 65 13.46 6.14 3.00
N ASN A 66 12.34 5.68 3.52
CA ASN A 66 12.20 5.18 4.88
C ASN A 66 10.92 4.32 4.99
N GLU A 67 10.48 4.00 6.20
CA GLU A 67 9.24 3.23 6.43
C GLU A 67 7.94 3.91 5.93
N SER A 68 7.99 5.21 5.59
CA SER A 68 6.85 6.00 5.17
C SER A 68 6.96 6.61 3.77
N PHE A 69 8.10 6.47 3.11
CA PHE A 69 8.32 6.97 1.75
C PHE A 69 9.18 6.02 0.92
N LYS A 70 8.72 5.70 -0.29
CA LYS A 70 9.39 4.79 -1.23
C LYS A 70 9.26 5.30 -2.66
N VAL A 71 10.31 5.08 -3.45
CA VAL A 71 10.31 5.33 -4.90
C VAL A 71 10.28 3.98 -5.62
N LEU A 72 9.35 3.83 -6.55
CA LEU A 72 9.31 2.72 -7.48
C LEU A 72 9.65 3.21 -8.88
N TYR A 73 10.25 2.33 -9.66
CA TYR A 73 10.66 2.63 -11.01
C TYR A 73 9.67 2.12 -12.03
N GLY A 74 9.44 2.91 -13.05
CA GLY A 74 8.54 2.59 -14.12
C GLY A 74 8.88 3.36 -15.40
N ILE A 75 8.01 3.23 -16.37
CA ILE A 75 8.03 3.94 -17.65
C ILE A 75 6.59 4.06 -18.14
N GLU A 76 6.22 5.20 -18.71
CA GLU A 76 5.01 5.31 -19.50
C GLU A 76 5.36 5.03 -20.97
N LEU A 77 4.96 3.88 -21.45
CA LEU A 77 5.33 3.36 -22.76
C LEU A 77 4.24 3.66 -23.81
N CYS A 78 4.63 4.25 -24.93
CA CYS A 78 3.76 4.39 -26.10
C CYS A 78 3.82 3.11 -26.94
N VAL A 79 2.68 2.44 -27.11
CA VAL A 79 2.61 1.14 -27.80
C VAL A 79 1.67 1.21 -29.00
N SER A 80 2.01 0.50 -30.08
CA SER A 80 1.28 0.37 -31.33
C SER A 80 1.13 1.68 -32.13
N SER A 81 0.55 1.57 -33.34
CA SER A 81 0.30 2.72 -34.20
C SER A 81 -0.67 3.74 -33.63
N ASN A 82 -1.47 3.35 -32.63
CA ASN A 82 -2.40 4.24 -31.94
C ASN A 82 -1.77 4.96 -30.75
N PHE A 83 -0.49 4.75 -30.48
CA PHE A 83 0.25 5.32 -29.37
C PHE A 83 -0.44 5.08 -28.02
N THR A 84 -1.00 3.88 -27.81
CA THR A 84 -1.65 3.52 -26.56
C THR A 84 -0.63 3.55 -25.42
N HIS A 85 -0.96 4.23 -24.33
CA HIS A 85 -0.08 4.38 -23.20
C HIS A 85 -0.27 3.27 -22.16
N PHE A 86 0.85 2.72 -21.72
CA PHE A 86 0.90 1.76 -20.62
C PHE A 86 1.94 2.20 -19.60
N LEU A 87 1.53 2.22 -18.34
CA LEU A 87 2.47 2.30 -17.23
C LEU A 87 3.07 0.92 -17.02
N ILE A 88 4.38 0.81 -17.09
CA ILE A 88 5.10 -0.40 -16.70
C ILE A 88 5.85 -0.07 -15.43
N ILE A 89 5.53 -0.78 -14.34
CA ILE A 89 6.18 -0.64 -13.04
C ILE A 89 7.07 -1.85 -12.83
N PHE A 90 8.32 -1.63 -12.51
CA PHE A 90 9.34 -2.67 -12.30
C PHE A 90 9.42 -3.10 -10.84
N ASP A 91 9.76 -4.36 -10.59
CA ASP A 91 10.05 -4.89 -9.25
C ASP A 91 11.18 -4.07 -8.63
N ASP A 92 11.00 -3.60 -7.40
CA ASP A 92 11.96 -2.78 -6.66
C ASP A 92 13.25 -3.53 -6.28
N LYS A 93 13.34 -4.82 -6.61
CA LYS A 93 14.57 -5.63 -6.54
C LYS A 93 15.41 -5.55 -7.82
N MET A 94 14.87 -5.04 -8.90
CA MET A 94 15.62 -4.83 -10.13
C MET A 94 16.50 -3.59 -9.99
N SER A 95 17.76 -3.72 -10.38
CA SER A 95 18.67 -2.57 -10.49
C SER A 95 18.29 -1.68 -11.68
N VAL A 96 18.70 -0.41 -11.63
CA VAL A 96 18.49 0.52 -12.75
C VAL A 96 19.13 -0.02 -14.04
N THR A 97 20.28 -0.68 -13.95
CA THR A 97 20.95 -1.29 -15.11
C THR A 97 20.11 -2.39 -15.74
N GLU A 98 19.55 -3.30 -14.94
CA GLU A 98 18.65 -4.36 -15.44
C GLU A 98 17.41 -3.77 -16.12
N ILE A 99 16.86 -2.67 -15.57
CA ILE A 99 15.73 -1.97 -16.17
C ILE A 99 16.13 -1.33 -17.51
N GLU A 100 17.25 -0.62 -17.56
CA GLU A 100 17.78 -0.02 -18.80
C GLU A 100 18.02 -1.10 -19.87
N ASP A 101 18.65 -2.21 -19.51
CA ASP A 101 18.93 -3.33 -20.40
C ASP A 101 17.64 -3.96 -20.93
N ALA A 102 16.62 -4.11 -20.08
CA ALA A 102 15.33 -4.63 -20.50
C ALA A 102 14.62 -3.67 -21.50
N VAL A 103 14.64 -2.36 -21.23
CA VAL A 103 14.03 -1.34 -22.09
C VAL A 103 14.75 -1.27 -23.44
N VAL A 104 16.07 -1.28 -23.45
CA VAL A 104 16.86 -1.26 -24.70
C VAL A 104 16.77 -2.60 -25.44
N GLY A 105 16.95 -3.71 -24.73
CA GLY A 105 17.04 -5.04 -25.33
C GLY A 105 15.68 -5.59 -25.82
N HIS A 106 14.66 -5.59 -24.94
CA HIS A 106 13.38 -6.21 -25.26
C HIS A 106 12.44 -5.25 -25.99
N LEU A 107 12.38 -3.97 -25.57
CA LEU A 107 11.54 -2.99 -26.25
C LEU A 107 12.22 -2.39 -27.48
N GLY A 108 13.54 -2.50 -27.59
CA GLY A 108 14.34 -1.88 -28.67
C GLY A 108 14.27 -0.35 -28.62
N LEU A 109 13.99 0.23 -27.44
CA LEU A 109 13.91 1.66 -27.22
C LEU A 109 15.30 2.17 -26.87
N LEU A 110 16.03 2.63 -27.89
CA LEU A 110 17.42 3.06 -27.72
C LEU A 110 17.51 4.36 -26.92
N ARG A 111 18.61 4.56 -26.20
CA ARG A 111 18.83 5.75 -25.35
C ARG A 111 18.68 7.08 -26.10
N LYS A 112 19.05 7.14 -27.39
CA LYS A 112 18.86 8.34 -28.25
C LYS A 112 17.39 8.68 -28.51
N ASP A 113 16.51 7.71 -28.36
CA ASP A 113 15.08 7.78 -28.64
C ASP A 113 14.26 8.06 -27.36
N TRP A 114 14.91 8.05 -26.20
CA TRP A 114 14.24 8.27 -24.92
C TRP A 114 13.57 9.63 -24.85
N ALA A 115 12.47 9.70 -24.11
CA ALA A 115 11.58 10.83 -23.98
C ALA A 115 10.98 11.34 -25.30
N ASN A 116 11.06 10.55 -26.37
CA ASN A 116 10.40 10.87 -27.64
C ASN A 116 9.03 10.20 -27.72
N THR A 117 7.97 10.99 -27.59
CA THR A 117 6.57 10.52 -27.63
C THR A 117 6.05 10.27 -29.06
N GLU A 118 6.83 10.61 -30.10
CA GLU A 118 6.53 10.27 -31.49
C GLU A 118 6.95 8.87 -31.87
N ILE A 119 7.76 8.22 -31.02
CA ILE A 119 8.17 6.83 -31.19
C ILE A 119 7.19 5.94 -30.44
N ASN A 120 6.80 4.84 -31.08
CA ASN A 120 6.03 3.79 -30.45
C ASN A 120 6.79 2.46 -30.46
N VAL A 121 6.47 1.63 -29.51
CA VAL A 121 6.95 0.24 -29.41
C VAL A 121 5.88 -0.68 -30.01
N SER A 122 6.29 -1.67 -30.79
CA SER A 122 5.34 -2.64 -31.32
C SER A 122 4.75 -3.54 -30.22
N GLU A 123 3.55 -4.09 -30.47
CA GLU A 123 2.91 -5.04 -29.55
C GLU A 123 3.79 -6.28 -29.32
N ASP A 124 4.49 -6.77 -30.35
CA ASP A 124 5.39 -7.93 -30.23
C ASP A 124 6.55 -7.67 -29.28
N LYS A 125 7.11 -6.46 -29.29
CA LYS A 125 8.18 -6.08 -28.35
C LYS A 125 7.67 -5.98 -26.91
N LEU A 126 6.46 -5.44 -26.71
CA LEU A 126 5.83 -5.45 -25.39
C LEU A 126 5.56 -6.89 -24.92
N LYS A 127 5.09 -7.76 -25.82
CA LYS A 127 4.90 -9.19 -25.55
C LYS A 127 6.22 -9.86 -25.14
N THR A 128 7.32 -9.56 -25.84
CA THR A 128 8.66 -10.05 -25.47
C THR A 128 9.04 -9.60 -24.08
N LEU A 129 8.90 -8.31 -23.75
CA LEU A 129 9.18 -7.79 -22.41
C LEU A 129 8.37 -8.53 -21.34
N CYS A 130 7.06 -8.73 -21.57
CA CYS A 130 6.18 -9.44 -20.65
C CYS A 130 6.60 -10.91 -20.46
N ALA A 131 7.03 -11.58 -21.51
CA ALA A 131 7.49 -12.96 -21.45
C ALA A 131 8.81 -13.10 -20.66
N GLU A 132 9.76 -12.18 -20.87
CA GLU A 132 11.07 -12.22 -20.25
C GLU A 132 11.02 -11.79 -18.75
N LEU A 133 10.27 -10.75 -18.43
CA LEU A 133 10.21 -10.22 -17.06
C LEU A 133 9.11 -10.87 -16.21
N GLY A 134 8.04 -11.38 -16.83
CA GLY A 134 6.96 -12.07 -16.15
C GLY A 134 6.42 -11.28 -14.95
N GLU A 135 6.51 -11.89 -13.78
CA GLU A 135 6.00 -11.30 -12.54
C GLU A 135 6.84 -10.13 -11.99
N LYS A 136 7.98 -9.79 -12.60
CA LYS A 136 8.80 -8.66 -12.19
C LYS A 136 8.29 -7.31 -12.69
N ILE A 137 7.17 -7.28 -13.41
CA ILE A 137 6.56 -6.05 -13.89
C ILE A 137 5.04 -6.06 -13.67
N PHE A 138 4.48 -4.85 -13.49
CA PHE A 138 3.07 -4.60 -13.71
C PHE A 138 2.92 -3.81 -15.01
N VAL A 139 1.98 -4.22 -15.85
CA VAL A 139 1.59 -3.48 -17.06
C VAL A 139 0.16 -2.97 -16.83
N ILE A 140 -0.01 -1.66 -16.80
CA ILE A 140 -1.24 -0.99 -16.41
C ILE A 140 -1.64 -0.04 -17.55
N PRO A 141 -2.82 -0.18 -18.16
CA PRO A 141 -3.32 0.81 -19.11
C PRO A 141 -3.44 2.18 -18.45
N ALA A 142 -2.76 3.19 -19.03
CA ALA A 142 -2.78 4.56 -18.53
C ALA A 142 -4.04 5.31 -19.01
N HIS A 143 -4.55 6.25 -18.20
CA HIS A 143 -5.66 7.19 -18.52
C HIS A 143 -6.69 6.62 -19.52
N PHE A 144 -7.42 5.59 -19.09
CA PHE A 144 -8.12 4.58 -19.89
C PHE A 144 -8.97 5.12 -21.05
N ALA A 145 -9.78 6.17 -20.85
CA ALA A 145 -10.64 6.72 -21.90
C ALA A 145 -10.05 7.94 -22.65
N ALA A 146 -8.83 8.35 -22.32
CA ALA A 146 -8.16 9.43 -23.06
C ALA A 146 -7.81 9.04 -24.50
N ASN A 147 -7.44 10.00 -25.35
CA ASN A 147 -7.13 9.74 -26.76
C ASN A 147 -6.08 8.64 -26.98
N LYS A 148 -5.11 8.51 -26.07
CA LYS A 148 -4.08 7.48 -26.08
C LYS A 148 -4.35 6.35 -25.06
N GLY A 149 -5.55 6.30 -24.49
CA GLY A 149 -5.96 5.27 -23.54
C GLY A 149 -6.43 4.00 -24.25
N LEU A 150 -6.22 2.86 -23.62
CA LEU A 150 -6.62 1.54 -24.16
C LEU A 150 -8.14 1.44 -24.41
N GLY A 151 -8.96 2.16 -23.64
CA GLY A 151 -10.42 2.20 -23.81
C GLY A 151 -10.88 2.69 -25.18
N LYS A 152 -10.08 3.54 -25.86
CA LYS A 152 -10.37 3.99 -27.23
C LYS A 152 -10.04 2.94 -28.30
N SER A 153 -9.38 1.87 -27.93
CA SER A 153 -9.09 0.77 -28.84
C SER A 153 -10.32 -0.11 -29.09
N THR A 154 -10.33 -0.83 -30.21
CA THR A 154 -11.37 -1.81 -30.51
C THR A 154 -11.33 -2.96 -29.49
N GLU A 155 -12.46 -3.61 -29.25
CA GLU A 155 -12.52 -4.75 -28.32
C GLU A 155 -11.55 -5.88 -28.71
N ASN A 156 -11.39 -6.12 -30.02
CA ASN A 156 -10.45 -7.13 -30.51
C ASN A 156 -8.99 -6.74 -30.20
N ALA A 157 -8.64 -5.46 -30.32
CA ALA A 157 -7.31 -5.00 -29.96
C ALA A 157 -7.04 -5.16 -28.45
N ILE A 158 -8.02 -4.85 -27.60
CA ILE A 158 -7.90 -5.06 -26.15
C ILE A 158 -7.72 -6.55 -25.83
N LYS A 159 -8.51 -7.43 -26.46
CA LYS A 159 -8.41 -8.89 -26.26
C LYS A 159 -7.03 -9.43 -26.64
N LYS A 160 -6.43 -8.94 -27.73
CA LYS A 160 -5.06 -9.33 -28.11
C LYS A 160 -4.03 -9.02 -27.02
N TYR A 161 -4.10 -7.86 -26.38
CA TYR A 161 -3.22 -7.57 -25.24
C TYR A 161 -3.42 -8.57 -24.11
N GLN A 162 -4.66 -8.95 -23.81
CA GLN A 162 -4.97 -9.88 -22.73
C GLN A 162 -4.57 -11.34 -22.99
N GLU A 163 -4.19 -11.69 -24.22
CA GLU A 163 -3.59 -12.98 -24.53
C GLU A 163 -2.21 -13.16 -23.84
N PHE A 164 -1.52 -12.06 -23.57
CA PHE A 164 -0.19 -12.11 -22.98
C PHE A 164 0.01 -11.16 -21.77
N ILE A 165 -0.97 -10.29 -21.45
CA ILE A 165 -0.94 -9.42 -20.28
C ILE A 165 -2.18 -9.66 -19.44
N LYS A 166 -1.99 -9.97 -18.17
CA LYS A 166 -3.03 -9.85 -17.17
C LYS A 166 -2.90 -8.47 -16.53
N PHE A 167 -3.77 -7.51 -16.87
CA PHE A 167 -3.76 -6.19 -16.26
C PHE A 167 -4.12 -6.27 -14.78
N PRO A 168 -3.19 -5.97 -13.86
CA PRO A 168 -3.49 -6.00 -12.43
C PRO A 168 -4.38 -4.81 -12.03
N ALA A 169 -4.19 -3.70 -12.72
CA ALA A 169 -4.92 -2.45 -12.51
C ALA A 169 -5.15 -1.73 -13.83
N VAL A 170 -6.03 -0.73 -13.80
CA VAL A 170 -6.29 0.22 -14.88
C VAL A 170 -6.32 1.62 -14.29
N GLU A 171 -5.61 2.56 -14.89
CA GLU A 171 -5.64 3.95 -14.45
C GLU A 171 -6.87 4.67 -14.98
N VAL A 172 -7.61 5.28 -14.05
CA VAL A 172 -8.78 6.10 -14.32
C VAL A 172 -8.58 7.50 -13.71
N ARG A 173 -9.00 8.57 -14.42
CA ARG A 173 -8.84 9.95 -13.96
C ARG A 173 -10.16 10.66 -13.69
N ASN A 174 -11.23 10.12 -14.25
CA ASN A 174 -12.56 10.72 -14.17
C ASN A 174 -13.66 9.65 -14.38
N ASP A 175 -14.92 10.06 -14.23
CA ASP A 175 -16.07 9.16 -14.41
C ASP A 175 -16.22 8.66 -15.86
N GLU A 176 -15.67 9.35 -16.86
CA GLU A 176 -15.67 8.84 -18.25
C GLU A 176 -14.77 7.62 -18.37
N ASP A 177 -13.56 7.65 -17.79
CA ASP A 177 -12.65 6.50 -17.75
C ASP A 177 -13.34 5.29 -17.08
N VAL A 178 -14.03 5.52 -15.97
CA VAL A 178 -14.75 4.46 -15.24
C VAL A 178 -15.89 3.88 -16.08
N ARG A 179 -16.67 4.74 -16.75
CA ARG A 179 -17.77 4.30 -17.62
C ARG A 179 -17.24 3.47 -18.77
N GLU A 180 -16.18 3.93 -19.44
CA GLU A 180 -15.61 3.21 -20.59
C GLU A 180 -15.01 1.88 -20.15
N TYR A 181 -14.30 1.84 -19.01
CA TYR A 181 -13.82 0.58 -18.45
C TYR A 181 -14.96 -0.40 -18.17
N ASN A 182 -16.04 0.06 -17.54
CA ASN A 182 -17.20 -0.79 -17.24
C ASN A 182 -17.90 -1.27 -18.53
N ASN A 183 -17.98 -0.46 -19.58
CA ASN A 183 -18.49 -0.88 -20.89
C ASN A 183 -17.64 -2.01 -21.48
N LYS A 184 -16.31 -1.85 -21.47
CA LYS A 184 -15.40 -2.89 -21.97
C LYS A 184 -15.46 -4.17 -21.13
N LEU A 185 -15.63 -4.03 -19.81
CA LEU A 185 -15.78 -5.16 -18.90
C LEU A 185 -17.08 -5.93 -19.15
N ASN A 186 -18.21 -5.23 -19.28
CA ASN A 186 -19.52 -5.82 -19.56
C ASN A 186 -19.54 -6.53 -20.92
N ASN A 187 -18.86 -5.98 -21.91
CA ASN A 187 -18.69 -6.59 -23.23
C ASN A 187 -17.63 -7.70 -23.28
N LYS A 188 -17.03 -8.05 -22.14
CA LYS A 188 -15.96 -9.06 -22.01
C LYS A 188 -14.76 -8.76 -22.93
N ALA A 189 -14.50 -7.49 -23.17
CA ALA A 189 -13.33 -7.04 -23.90
C ALA A 189 -12.12 -6.89 -23.00
N ILE A 190 -12.33 -6.59 -21.70
CA ILE A 190 -11.29 -6.53 -20.68
C ILE A 190 -11.69 -7.36 -19.45
N ASN A 191 -10.71 -7.98 -18.80
CA ASN A 191 -10.93 -8.68 -17.53
C ASN A 191 -11.03 -7.68 -16.37
N LYS A 192 -11.63 -8.12 -15.24
CA LYS A 192 -11.71 -7.30 -14.04
C LYS A 192 -10.29 -6.97 -13.55
N ALA A 193 -10.04 -5.68 -13.36
CA ALA A 193 -8.79 -5.12 -12.86
C ALA A 193 -9.10 -4.07 -11.78
N VAL A 194 -8.11 -3.74 -10.96
CA VAL A 194 -8.24 -2.70 -9.93
C VAL A 194 -8.25 -1.32 -10.58
N LEU A 195 -9.16 -0.45 -10.18
CA LEU A 195 -9.13 0.94 -10.63
C LEU A 195 -8.20 1.75 -9.72
N ILE A 196 -7.17 2.33 -10.31
CA ILE A 196 -6.20 3.20 -9.62
C ILE A 196 -6.22 4.59 -10.22
N THR A 197 -5.69 5.56 -9.48
CA THR A 197 -5.48 6.94 -9.94
C THR A 197 -4.03 7.34 -9.66
N GLY A 198 -3.42 8.03 -10.61
CA GLY A 198 -2.15 8.73 -10.47
C GLY A 198 -2.33 10.22 -10.71
N SER A 199 -1.40 11.04 -10.29
CA SER A 199 -1.51 12.49 -10.49
C SER A 199 -1.21 12.92 -11.93
N ASP A 200 -0.36 12.18 -12.61
CA ASP A 200 0.23 12.63 -13.89
C ASP A 200 0.92 14.01 -13.73
N ASN A 201 1.18 14.39 -12.49
CA ASN A 201 1.75 15.62 -11.94
C ASN A 201 1.63 16.86 -12.85
N PRO A 202 0.39 17.29 -13.20
CA PRO A 202 0.16 18.40 -14.12
C PRO A 202 0.63 19.73 -13.53
N SER A 203 1.17 20.59 -14.39
CA SER A 203 1.53 21.95 -14.00
C SER A 203 0.29 22.79 -13.69
N ASP A 204 0.39 23.69 -12.70
CA ASP A 204 -0.66 24.66 -12.41
C ASP A 204 -0.79 25.74 -13.48
N ALA A 205 0.32 26.05 -14.16
CA ALA A 205 0.36 27.11 -15.19
C ALA A 205 -0.11 26.59 -16.56
N ASP A 206 0.11 25.32 -16.86
CA ASP A 206 -0.22 24.70 -18.13
C ASP A 206 -0.47 23.19 -17.91
N SER A 207 -1.73 22.81 -17.89
CA SER A 207 -2.15 21.41 -17.64
C SER A 207 -1.69 20.40 -18.71
N THR A 208 -1.14 20.88 -19.84
CA THR A 208 -0.51 20.02 -20.87
C THR A 208 0.94 19.68 -20.53
N LYS A 209 1.47 20.27 -19.47
CA LYS A 209 2.83 20.05 -18.98
C LYS A 209 2.82 19.44 -17.58
N HIS A 210 3.92 18.77 -17.24
CA HIS A 210 4.15 18.21 -15.91
C HIS A 210 5.00 19.16 -15.06
N SER A 211 4.82 19.10 -13.74
CA SER A 211 5.65 19.86 -12.80
C SER A 211 5.61 19.25 -11.41
N ILE A 212 6.55 19.66 -10.55
CA ILE A 212 6.54 19.25 -9.13
C ILE A 212 5.31 19.76 -8.36
N ASN A 213 4.61 20.76 -8.87
CA ASN A 213 3.40 21.30 -8.24
C ASN A 213 2.19 20.35 -8.41
N GLY A 214 2.26 19.42 -9.36
CA GLY A 214 1.20 18.46 -9.64
C GLY A 214 1.12 17.31 -8.64
N PHE A 215 2.16 17.07 -7.86
CA PHE A 215 2.13 16.00 -6.85
C PHE A 215 0.98 16.16 -5.86
N GLY A 216 0.41 15.04 -5.46
CA GLY A 216 -0.66 14.98 -4.44
C GLY A 216 -2.03 15.47 -4.93
N LYS A 217 -2.19 15.92 -6.18
CA LYS A 217 -3.49 16.31 -6.75
C LYS A 217 -4.42 15.12 -6.94
N MET A 218 -3.88 13.97 -7.33
CA MET A 218 -4.56 12.68 -7.36
C MET A 218 -3.62 11.59 -6.86
N PHE A 219 -4.16 10.59 -6.20
CA PHE A 219 -3.43 9.44 -5.68
C PHE A 219 -4.41 8.30 -5.41
N THR A 220 -3.89 7.15 -5.14
CA THR A 220 -4.67 6.02 -4.63
C THR A 220 -4.23 5.70 -3.20
N TRP A 221 -5.17 5.60 -2.26
CA TRP A 221 -4.90 5.00 -0.98
C TRP A 221 -4.73 3.50 -1.12
N VAL A 222 -3.62 2.99 -0.61
CA VAL A 222 -3.26 1.58 -0.72
C VAL A 222 -2.83 1.04 0.64
N LYS A 223 -3.41 -0.08 1.09
CA LYS A 223 -3.10 -0.69 2.38
C LYS A 223 -1.96 -1.69 2.24
N LEU A 224 -0.80 -1.34 2.77
CA LEU A 224 0.45 -2.09 2.66
C LEU A 224 1.05 -2.41 4.04
N SER A 225 1.68 -3.57 4.17
CA SER A 225 2.54 -3.89 5.30
C SER A 225 3.99 -3.42 5.08
N THR A 226 4.41 -3.35 3.82
CA THR A 226 5.70 -2.83 3.38
C THR A 226 5.54 -2.03 2.11
N LEU A 227 6.25 -0.92 1.99
CA LEU A 227 6.28 -0.12 0.77
C LEU A 227 7.20 -0.83 -0.24
N SER A 228 6.60 -1.66 -1.10
CA SER A 228 7.35 -2.47 -2.07
C SER A 228 6.46 -2.88 -3.24
N PHE A 229 7.08 -3.31 -4.32
CA PHE A 229 6.40 -3.90 -5.47
C PHE A 229 5.54 -5.12 -5.07
N GLU A 230 6.08 -6.01 -4.21
CA GLU A 230 5.34 -7.16 -3.70
C GLU A 230 4.13 -6.74 -2.84
N GLY A 231 4.25 -5.67 -2.06
CA GLY A 231 3.13 -5.09 -1.33
C GLY A 231 1.99 -4.68 -2.27
N LEU A 232 2.31 -4.03 -3.39
CA LEU A 232 1.32 -3.67 -4.42
C LEU A 232 0.68 -4.90 -5.07
N ARG A 233 1.46 -5.97 -5.32
CA ARG A 233 0.93 -7.23 -5.84
C ARG A 233 -0.18 -7.78 -4.95
N GLN A 234 0.03 -7.79 -3.64
CA GLN A 234 -0.97 -8.25 -2.67
C GLN A 234 -2.24 -7.38 -2.68
N VAL A 235 -2.11 -6.08 -2.92
CA VAL A 235 -3.26 -5.18 -3.07
C VAL A 235 -4.07 -5.53 -4.31
N PHE A 236 -3.41 -5.77 -5.43
CA PHE A 236 -4.09 -6.10 -6.69
C PHE A 236 -4.79 -7.47 -6.66
N ILE A 237 -4.41 -8.36 -5.71
CA ILE A 237 -5.11 -9.63 -5.47
C ILE A 237 -6.39 -9.43 -4.64
N ASP A 238 -6.36 -8.53 -3.64
CA ASP A 238 -7.49 -8.24 -2.74
C ASP A 238 -7.73 -6.72 -2.65
N PRO A 239 -8.26 -6.09 -3.71
CA PRO A 239 -8.40 -4.63 -3.78
C PRO A 239 -9.52 -4.07 -2.92
N GLU A 240 -10.61 -4.81 -2.69
CA GLU A 240 -11.83 -4.33 -2.01
C GLU A 240 -11.54 -3.74 -0.62
N HIS A 241 -10.55 -4.31 0.07
CA HIS A 241 -10.18 -3.91 1.44
C HIS A 241 -8.84 -3.20 1.52
N ARG A 242 -8.20 -2.95 0.35
CA ARG A 242 -6.82 -2.46 0.31
C ARG A 242 -6.60 -1.31 -0.68
N CYS A 243 -7.62 -0.89 -1.41
CA CYS A 243 -7.49 0.15 -2.43
C CYS A 243 -8.69 1.10 -2.36
N ILE A 244 -8.41 2.42 -2.34
CA ILE A 244 -9.40 3.48 -2.48
C ILE A 244 -8.80 4.49 -3.46
N ASN A 245 -9.30 4.52 -4.68
CA ASN A 245 -8.83 5.48 -5.67
C ASN A 245 -9.39 6.90 -5.42
N TRP A 246 -8.83 7.89 -6.11
CA TRP A 246 -9.23 9.29 -5.92
C TRP A 246 -10.72 9.55 -6.18
N LEU A 247 -11.32 8.88 -7.16
CA LEU A 247 -12.73 9.08 -7.51
C LEU A 247 -13.65 8.52 -6.42
N GLU A 248 -13.28 7.41 -5.80
CA GLU A 248 -13.96 6.87 -4.62
C GLU A 248 -13.77 7.79 -3.41
N LEU A 249 -12.55 8.30 -3.20
CA LEU A 249 -12.24 9.23 -2.13
C LEU A 249 -13.07 10.52 -2.24
N GLN A 250 -13.30 11.04 -3.44
CA GLN A 250 -14.16 12.20 -3.67
C GLN A 250 -15.61 11.95 -3.23
N LYS A 251 -16.11 10.72 -3.41
CA LYS A 251 -17.48 10.33 -2.99
C LYS A 251 -17.60 10.17 -1.47
N ILE A 252 -16.55 9.69 -0.81
CA ILE A 252 -16.49 9.52 0.64
C ILE A 252 -16.23 10.87 1.33
N GLY A 253 -15.41 11.70 0.74
CA GLY A 253 -14.93 13.00 1.24
C GLY A 253 -13.40 13.07 1.18
N ILE A 254 -12.86 14.10 0.56
CA ILE A 254 -11.41 14.26 0.32
C ILE A 254 -10.60 14.29 1.63
N GLN A 255 -11.20 14.72 2.73
CA GLN A 255 -10.57 14.76 4.06
C GLN A 255 -10.52 13.39 4.76
N PHE A 256 -11.15 12.36 4.17
CA PHE A 256 -11.12 11.03 4.75
C PHE A 256 -9.70 10.47 4.81
N ASN A 257 -9.28 10.10 6.02
CA ASN A 257 -8.01 9.43 6.26
C ASN A 257 -8.29 8.01 6.77
N PRO A 258 -8.03 6.98 5.98
CA PRO A 258 -8.32 5.61 6.37
C PRO A 258 -7.42 5.07 7.49
N ASN A 259 -6.40 5.81 7.90
CA ASN A 259 -5.59 5.49 9.08
C ASN A 259 -6.18 6.02 10.38
N GLU A 260 -7.11 6.97 10.32
CA GLU A 260 -7.78 7.49 11.50
C GLU A 260 -8.85 6.50 11.97
N THR A 261 -8.80 6.17 13.24
CA THR A 261 -9.77 5.29 13.88
C THR A 261 -10.54 6.07 14.94
N THR A 262 -11.86 6.03 14.86
CA THR A 262 -12.76 6.69 15.83
C THR A 262 -13.26 5.74 16.91
N TYR A 263 -12.95 4.46 16.79
CA TYR A 263 -13.36 3.41 17.73
C TYR A 263 -12.19 2.94 18.59
N ASN A 264 -12.55 2.32 19.71
CA ASN A 264 -11.59 1.74 20.64
C ASN A 264 -10.96 0.47 20.05
N TYR A 265 -9.67 0.29 20.21
CA TYR A 265 -8.99 -0.92 19.77
C TYR A 265 -7.76 -1.23 20.61
N ILE A 266 -7.38 -2.50 20.64
CA ILE A 266 -6.17 -2.97 21.30
C ILE A 266 -4.98 -2.73 20.38
N LYS A 267 -4.00 -1.91 20.82
CA LYS A 267 -2.77 -1.62 20.04
C LYS A 267 -1.75 -2.74 20.12
N GLY A 268 -1.77 -3.48 21.23
CA GLY A 268 -0.80 -4.55 21.44
C GLY A 268 -0.85 -5.13 22.83
N ILE A 269 -0.05 -6.15 23.03
CA ILE A 269 0.15 -6.81 24.32
C ILE A 269 1.64 -7.15 24.49
N GLU A 270 2.13 -6.92 25.70
CA GLU A 270 3.42 -7.43 26.15
C GLU A 270 3.20 -8.35 27.33
N PHE A 271 3.88 -9.47 27.35
CA PHE A 271 3.88 -10.33 28.51
C PHE A 271 5.23 -10.97 28.76
N GLU A 272 5.49 -11.20 30.04
CA GLU A 272 6.69 -11.83 30.59
C GLU A 272 6.28 -12.80 31.69
N GLY A 273 7.00 -13.91 31.82
CA GLY A 273 6.73 -14.91 32.86
C GLY A 273 5.56 -15.84 32.55
N ILE A 274 5.25 -16.06 31.28
CA ILE A 274 4.34 -17.13 30.84
C ILE A 274 5.21 -18.31 30.41
N SER A 275 5.03 -19.48 31.04
CA SER A 275 5.78 -20.69 30.73
C SER A 275 5.65 -21.03 29.24
N HIS A 276 6.72 -21.51 28.64
CA HIS A 276 6.82 -21.83 27.21
C HIS A 276 6.77 -20.63 26.24
N MET A 277 6.65 -19.40 26.77
CA MET A 277 6.73 -18.18 26.00
C MET A 277 7.77 -17.28 26.64
N THR A 278 8.84 -16.99 25.92
CA THR A 278 9.78 -15.93 26.30
C THR A 278 9.04 -14.58 26.27
N LYS A 279 9.65 -13.53 26.83
CA LYS A 279 9.12 -12.18 26.72
C LYS A 279 8.59 -11.91 25.28
N MET A 280 7.31 -11.63 25.17
CA MET A 280 6.64 -11.44 23.89
C MET A 280 6.04 -10.03 23.84
N ASN A 281 6.22 -9.39 22.69
CA ASN A 281 5.61 -8.12 22.34
C ASN A 281 4.87 -8.32 21.02
N MET A 282 3.55 -8.13 21.03
CA MET A 282 2.70 -8.21 19.86
C MET A 282 2.00 -6.88 19.64
N ARG A 283 2.05 -6.39 18.41
CA ARG A 283 1.28 -5.21 17.99
C ARG A 283 0.09 -5.65 17.15
N PHE A 284 -1.03 -4.96 17.31
CA PHE A 284 -2.27 -5.22 16.60
C PHE A 284 -2.64 -4.05 15.69
N SER A 285 -3.20 -4.41 14.54
CA SER A 285 -3.89 -3.46 13.68
C SER A 285 -5.21 -3.02 14.34
N PRO A 286 -5.70 -1.79 14.12
CA PRO A 286 -7.05 -1.43 14.53
C PRO A 286 -8.15 -2.26 13.84
N HIS A 287 -7.82 -2.96 12.77
CA HIS A 287 -8.73 -3.83 12.03
C HIS A 287 -8.61 -5.28 12.47
N LEU A 288 -9.04 -6.24 11.62
CA LEU A 288 -8.93 -7.68 11.89
C LEU A 288 -7.47 -8.11 12.08
N ASN A 289 -7.23 -8.84 13.16
CA ASN A 289 -5.95 -9.50 13.44
C ASN A 289 -6.17 -11.01 13.53
N CYS A 290 -5.31 -11.78 12.91
CA CYS A 290 -5.36 -13.25 12.94
C CYS A 290 -4.12 -13.80 13.63
N ILE A 291 -4.31 -14.67 14.63
CA ILE A 291 -3.24 -15.44 15.28
C ILE A 291 -3.24 -16.83 14.68
N ILE A 292 -2.21 -17.15 13.90
CA ILE A 292 -2.09 -18.41 13.16
C ILE A 292 -0.94 -19.23 13.76
N GLY A 293 -1.13 -20.54 13.83
CA GLY A 293 -0.10 -21.47 14.29
C GLY A 293 -0.65 -22.88 14.46
N GLY A 294 0.23 -23.86 14.59
CA GLY A 294 -0.10 -25.25 14.82
C GLY A 294 -0.79 -25.51 16.17
N ARG A 295 -1.16 -26.76 16.44
CA ARG A 295 -1.68 -27.18 17.75
C ARG A 295 -0.60 -27.01 18.82
N GLY A 296 -0.96 -26.46 19.99
CA GLY A 296 -0.04 -26.32 21.13
C GLY A 296 0.91 -25.11 21.05
N THR A 297 0.83 -24.26 20.03
CA THR A 297 1.70 -23.08 19.88
C THR A 297 1.32 -21.87 20.74
N GLY A 298 0.35 -21.98 21.64
CA GLY A 298 -0.01 -20.92 22.58
C GLY A 298 -1.04 -19.91 22.09
N LYS A 299 -1.70 -20.11 20.94
CA LYS A 299 -2.72 -19.19 20.42
C LYS A 299 -3.80 -18.85 21.43
N SER A 300 -4.40 -19.86 22.08
CA SER A 300 -5.43 -19.65 23.10
C SER A 300 -4.87 -18.94 24.34
N THR A 301 -3.63 -19.24 24.72
CA THR A 301 -2.96 -18.55 25.84
C THR A 301 -2.78 -17.06 25.58
N ILE A 302 -2.48 -16.67 24.33
CA ILE A 302 -2.39 -15.24 23.92
C ILE A 302 -3.76 -14.58 24.03
N VAL A 303 -4.82 -15.23 23.56
CA VAL A 303 -6.19 -14.70 23.63
C VAL A 303 -6.66 -14.57 25.09
N ASP A 304 -6.39 -15.59 25.93
CA ASP A 304 -6.66 -15.53 27.36
C ASP A 304 -5.86 -14.42 28.04
N ALA A 305 -4.59 -14.20 27.64
CA ALA A 305 -3.76 -13.14 28.18
C ALA A 305 -4.29 -11.74 27.82
N ILE A 306 -4.87 -11.56 26.65
CA ILE A 306 -5.53 -10.31 26.25
C ILE A 306 -6.76 -10.08 27.12
N ASN A 307 -7.62 -11.09 27.26
CA ASN A 307 -8.85 -11.02 28.05
C ASN A 307 -8.55 -10.67 29.52
N TYR A 308 -7.58 -11.35 30.10
CA TYR A 308 -7.13 -11.12 31.47
C TYR A 308 -6.39 -9.77 31.61
N GLY A 309 -5.52 -9.44 30.66
CA GLY A 309 -4.76 -8.20 30.65
C GLY A 309 -5.60 -6.93 30.54
N LEU A 310 -6.81 -7.04 29.97
CA LEU A 310 -7.81 -5.96 29.94
C LEU A 310 -8.71 -5.91 31.18
N CYS A 311 -8.44 -6.75 32.17
CA CYS A 311 -9.28 -6.91 33.36
C CYS A 311 -10.75 -7.27 33.07
N ASN A 312 -11.04 -7.78 31.86
CA ASN A 312 -12.37 -8.20 31.47
C ASN A 312 -12.77 -9.49 32.24
N GLU A 313 -11.83 -10.40 32.42
CA GLU A 313 -11.95 -11.54 33.34
C GLU A 313 -10.98 -11.36 34.52
N LYS A 314 -11.54 -11.18 35.70
CA LYS A 314 -10.77 -10.97 36.94
C LYS A 314 -10.40 -12.28 37.64
N ASP A 315 -11.11 -13.34 37.32
CA ASP A 315 -10.87 -14.65 37.88
C ASP A 315 -9.96 -15.47 36.96
N LEU A 316 -8.67 -15.53 37.31
CA LEU A 316 -7.66 -16.24 36.52
C LEU A 316 -7.99 -17.74 36.37
N SER A 317 -8.75 -18.34 37.33
CA SER A 317 -9.14 -19.74 37.25
C SER A 317 -10.02 -20.07 36.05
N LYS A 318 -10.72 -19.05 35.51
CA LYS A 318 -11.51 -19.19 34.27
C LYS A 318 -10.62 -19.18 33.02
N CYS A 319 -9.46 -18.55 33.08
CA CYS A 319 -8.44 -18.59 32.03
C CYS A 319 -7.50 -19.80 32.24
N LYS A 320 -8.03 -21.01 32.18
CA LYS A 320 -7.36 -22.25 32.58
C LYS A 320 -5.97 -22.49 31.99
N LEU A 321 -5.74 -22.08 30.75
CA LEU A 321 -4.42 -22.22 30.12
C LEU A 321 -3.44 -21.18 30.65
N LEU A 322 -3.89 -19.94 30.80
CA LEU A 322 -3.08 -18.85 31.33
C LEU A 322 -2.72 -19.11 32.79
N ASP A 323 -3.68 -19.52 33.63
CA ASP A 323 -3.45 -19.85 35.05
C ASP A 323 -2.37 -20.90 35.25
N LYS A 324 -2.36 -21.93 34.43
CA LYS A 324 -1.35 -23.00 34.47
C LYS A 324 0.03 -22.56 33.98
N THR A 325 0.11 -21.51 33.18
CA THR A 325 1.34 -21.10 32.51
C THR A 325 1.96 -19.84 33.09
N MET A 326 1.19 -19.00 33.83
CA MET A 326 1.71 -17.81 34.51
C MET A 326 2.57 -18.17 35.70
N THR A 327 3.79 -17.63 35.74
CA THR A 327 4.66 -17.65 36.95
C THR A 327 4.19 -16.59 37.97
N LYS A 328 4.75 -16.65 39.20
CA LYS A 328 4.39 -15.68 40.25
C LYS A 328 4.74 -14.22 39.88
N ASP A 329 5.80 -14.04 39.11
CA ASP A 329 6.32 -12.73 38.71
C ASP A 329 5.83 -12.32 37.30
N ALA A 330 4.85 -13.06 36.76
CA ALA A 330 4.32 -12.77 35.42
C ALA A 330 3.67 -11.38 35.37
N LYS A 331 3.94 -10.68 34.27
CA LYS A 331 3.39 -9.36 33.96
C LYS A 331 2.76 -9.37 32.58
N ILE A 332 1.61 -8.74 32.46
CA ILE A 332 0.91 -8.52 31.19
C ILE A 332 0.63 -7.02 31.09
N SER A 333 1.13 -6.40 30.05
CA SER A 333 0.79 -5.02 29.67
C SER A 333 -0.05 -5.04 28.42
N THR A 334 -1.25 -4.50 28.46
CA THR A 334 -2.13 -4.36 27.32
C THR A 334 -2.22 -2.90 26.94
N PHE A 335 -1.87 -2.58 25.70
CA PHE A 335 -1.93 -1.24 25.16
C PHE A 335 -3.19 -1.11 24.31
N PHE A 336 -3.95 -0.06 24.56
CA PHE A 336 -5.17 0.20 23.80
C PHE A 336 -5.35 1.68 23.50
N ASN A 337 -6.15 1.96 22.48
CA ASN A 337 -6.54 3.31 22.12
C ASN A 337 -8.02 3.51 22.46
N PHE A 338 -8.32 4.63 23.11
CA PHE A 338 -9.69 4.99 23.48
C PHE A 338 -10.09 6.25 22.73
N GLY A 339 -10.94 6.07 21.70
CA GLY A 339 -11.29 7.17 20.79
C GLY A 339 -10.11 7.61 19.93
N ILE A 340 -10.13 8.89 19.53
CA ILE A 340 -9.09 9.45 18.67
C ILE A 340 -7.83 9.74 19.51
N ASP A 341 -6.72 9.08 19.17
CA ASP A 341 -5.36 9.32 19.69
C ASP A 341 -5.23 9.43 21.22
N LYS A 342 -5.95 8.59 21.96
CA LYS A 342 -5.80 8.49 23.40
C LYS A 342 -5.24 7.11 23.79
N PRO A 343 -3.91 6.96 23.82
CA PRO A 343 -3.27 5.71 24.21
C PRO A 343 -3.35 5.49 25.72
N TYR A 344 -3.62 4.26 26.09
CA TYR A 344 -3.62 3.78 27.46
C TYR A 344 -2.86 2.47 27.54
N GLU A 345 -2.28 2.22 28.72
CA GLU A 345 -1.69 0.94 29.11
C GLU A 345 -2.43 0.42 30.35
N ILE A 346 -2.94 -0.81 30.28
CA ILE A 346 -3.33 -1.57 31.46
C ILE A 346 -2.22 -2.54 31.77
N ARG A 347 -1.65 -2.45 32.96
CA ARG A 347 -0.64 -3.38 33.44
C ARG A 347 -1.23 -4.26 34.53
N VAL A 348 -1.17 -5.55 34.31
CA VAL A 348 -1.64 -6.57 35.23
C VAL A 348 -0.46 -7.42 35.66
N SER A 349 -0.27 -7.61 36.95
CA SER A 349 0.76 -8.48 37.50
C SER A 349 0.17 -9.44 38.51
N LYS A 350 0.69 -10.68 38.51
CA LYS A 350 0.37 -11.68 39.53
C LYS A 350 1.51 -11.70 40.53
N ASN A 351 1.26 -11.17 41.69
CA ASN A 351 2.20 -11.24 42.79
C ASN A 351 1.56 -12.00 43.99
N GLY A 352 1.94 -13.25 44.17
CA GLY A 352 1.34 -14.10 45.19
C GLY A 352 -0.12 -14.40 44.86
N LYS A 353 -1.04 -13.93 45.71
CA LYS A 353 -2.49 -14.08 45.51
C LYS A 353 -3.19 -12.81 44.96
N MET A 354 -2.44 -11.71 44.82
CA MET A 354 -3.02 -10.42 44.41
C MET A 354 -2.78 -10.15 42.94
N LEU A 355 -3.83 -9.69 42.27
CA LEU A 355 -3.78 -9.10 40.97
C LEU A 355 -3.62 -7.58 41.14
N VAL A 356 -2.59 -7.03 40.55
CA VAL A 356 -2.38 -5.57 40.53
C VAL A 356 -2.61 -5.10 39.09
N SER A 357 -3.50 -4.13 38.92
CA SER A 357 -3.74 -3.48 37.61
C SER A 357 -3.41 -1.99 37.72
N GLU A 358 -2.67 -1.50 36.75
CA GLU A 358 -2.34 -0.08 36.63
C GLU A 358 -2.82 0.38 35.24
N VAL A 359 -3.50 1.52 35.19
CA VAL A 359 -3.88 2.16 33.93
C VAL A 359 -3.08 3.45 33.79
N LYS A 360 -2.40 3.59 32.67
CA LYS A 360 -1.54 4.73 32.38
C LYS A 360 -1.91 5.37 31.05
N ASN A 361 -1.67 6.65 30.95
CA ASN A 361 -1.60 7.39 29.70
C ASN A 361 -0.25 8.14 29.63
N ASP A 362 -0.06 8.95 28.58
CA ASP A 362 1.18 9.74 28.41
C ASP A 362 1.48 10.71 29.59
N LYS A 363 0.50 10.96 30.47
CA LYS A 363 0.60 11.84 31.64
C LYS A 363 0.79 11.09 32.95
N GLY A 364 0.83 9.76 32.95
CA GLY A 364 1.03 8.92 34.11
C GLY A 364 -0.16 8.02 34.46
N ILE A 365 -0.27 7.67 35.76
CA ILE A 365 -1.34 6.78 36.27
C ILE A 365 -2.69 7.53 36.24
N VAL A 366 -3.73 6.88 35.74
CA VAL A 366 -5.08 7.43 35.63
C VAL A 366 -5.95 6.85 36.75
N GLU A 367 -6.47 7.72 37.63
CA GLU A 367 -7.32 7.31 38.76
C GLU A 367 -8.69 6.81 38.32
N ASN A 368 -9.25 7.42 37.25
CA ASN A 368 -10.54 7.04 36.66
C ASN A 368 -10.35 6.69 35.20
N PRO A 369 -9.83 5.50 34.87
CA PRO A 369 -9.63 5.09 33.50
C PRO A 369 -10.97 4.91 32.78
N PRO A 370 -11.02 5.17 31.46
CA PRO A 370 -12.21 4.86 30.70
C PRO A 370 -12.48 3.35 30.74
N GLU A 371 -13.73 2.97 30.86
CA GLU A 371 -14.12 1.56 30.82
C GLU A 371 -13.95 1.02 29.40
N PHE A 372 -13.01 0.07 29.25
CA PHE A 372 -12.75 -0.59 27.96
C PHE A 372 -13.40 -1.95 27.97
N LYS A 373 -14.61 -2.03 27.39
CA LYS A 373 -15.33 -3.29 27.23
C LYS A 373 -14.99 -3.96 25.91
N ILE A 374 -14.71 -5.24 25.97
CA ILE A 374 -14.58 -6.11 24.80
C ILE A 374 -15.50 -7.30 24.96
N ASP A 375 -16.07 -7.75 23.84
CA ASP A 375 -16.74 -9.03 23.79
C ASP A 375 -15.70 -10.13 23.55
N PHE A 376 -15.64 -11.07 24.45
CA PHE A 376 -14.73 -12.20 24.39
C PHE A 376 -15.51 -13.49 24.18
N TYR A 377 -15.19 -14.18 23.10
CA TYR A 377 -15.82 -15.47 22.75
C TYR A 377 -14.79 -16.57 22.79
N GLY A 378 -14.96 -17.54 23.69
CA GLY A 378 -14.14 -18.73 23.76
C GLY A 378 -14.45 -19.72 22.64
N GLN A 379 -13.58 -20.72 22.50
CA GLN A 379 -13.80 -21.81 21.55
C GLN A 379 -15.13 -22.53 21.90
N LYS A 380 -16.09 -22.57 20.99
CA LYS A 380 -17.45 -23.12 21.10
C LYS A 380 -18.54 -22.16 21.58
N GLU A 381 -18.26 -20.92 21.91
CA GLU A 381 -19.29 -19.96 22.33
C GLU A 381 -19.98 -19.26 21.14
N ILE A 382 -19.42 -19.39 19.94
CA ILE A 382 -19.98 -18.82 18.68
C ILE A 382 -20.93 -19.82 17.98
N LEU A 383 -21.17 -20.99 18.57
CA LEU A 383 -22.08 -21.99 18.00
C LEU A 383 -23.49 -21.85 18.61
N ILE A 384 -24.17 -20.75 18.29
CA ILE A 384 -25.60 -20.60 18.51
C ILE A 384 -26.27 -20.25 17.19
#